data_f0431707c4d110f5f7549d64e9010a5b
#
_entry.id   f0431707c4d110f5f7549d64e9010a5b
#
_cell.length_a   1.000
_cell.length_b   1.000
_cell.length_c   1.000
_cell.angle_alpha   90.00
_cell.angle_beta   90.00
_cell.angle_gamma   90.00
#
_symmetry.space_group_name_H-M   'P 1'
#
loop_
_entity.id
_entity.type
_entity.pdbx_description
1 polymer ?
#
loop_
_entity_poly.entity_id
_entity_poly.type
_entity_poly.pdbx_seq_one_letter_code
_entity_poly.pdbx_strand_id
1 'polypeptide(L)'
;MDTESLVAHSRARYNHTVARRLLKEKYLAKMTFAYRGGLFRAGPELLAVLQTVPVNDEVVIVDLYENPVKVDPLELQHLAFDRWQEQMNAWHVEFEEMSTRR
;
A
#
# COMPACT_ATOMS: atom_id res chain seq x y z
N MET A 1 -16.08 -36.82 -8.59
CA MET A 1 -16.16 -35.85 -7.47
C MET A 1 -17.62 -35.63 -7.14
N ASP A 2 -17.99 -35.75 -5.89
CA ASP A 2 -19.37 -35.54 -5.48
C ASP A 2 -19.68 -34.03 -5.25
N THR A 3 -20.96 -33.72 -5.04
CA THR A 3 -21.43 -32.35 -4.87
C THR A 3 -20.84 -31.70 -3.62
N GLU A 4 -20.70 -32.46 -2.53
CA GLU A 4 -20.15 -31.94 -1.28
C GLU A 4 -18.70 -31.53 -1.43
N SER A 5 -17.89 -32.32 -2.12
CA SER A 5 -16.48 -31.96 -2.39
C SER A 5 -16.35 -30.73 -3.26
N LEU A 6 -17.23 -30.56 -4.25
CA LEU A 6 -17.24 -29.37 -5.10
C LEU A 6 -17.61 -28.12 -4.31
N VAL A 7 -18.63 -28.23 -3.44
CA VAL A 7 -19.06 -27.10 -2.61
C VAL A 7 -17.93 -26.70 -1.64
N ALA A 8 -17.30 -27.67 -0.98
CA ALA A 8 -16.21 -27.42 -0.05
C ALA A 8 -15.03 -26.76 -0.75
N HIS A 9 -14.67 -27.22 -1.96
CA HIS A 9 -13.57 -26.65 -2.74
C HIS A 9 -13.88 -25.22 -3.15
N SER A 10 -15.08 -24.94 -3.64
CA SER A 10 -15.49 -23.59 -4.04
C SER A 10 -15.48 -22.63 -2.85
N ARG A 11 -15.95 -23.09 -1.69
CA ARG A 11 -15.96 -22.29 -0.46
C ARG A 11 -14.55 -21.95 0.00
N ALA A 12 -13.63 -22.92 -0.04
CA ALA A 12 -12.24 -22.70 0.33
C ALA A 12 -11.57 -21.69 -0.58
N ARG A 13 -11.81 -21.75 -1.89
CA ARG A 13 -11.28 -20.78 -2.85
C ARG A 13 -11.83 -19.38 -2.60
N TYR A 14 -13.12 -19.27 -2.34
CA TYR A 14 -13.78 -18.00 -2.04
C TYR A 14 -13.19 -17.37 -0.77
N ASN A 15 -13.06 -18.14 0.30
CA ASN A 15 -12.51 -17.66 1.57
C ASN A 15 -11.07 -17.19 1.41
N HIS A 16 -10.28 -17.90 0.60
CA HIS A 16 -8.90 -17.51 0.33
C HIS A 16 -8.82 -16.20 -0.45
N THR A 17 -9.68 -16.02 -1.45
CA THR A 17 -9.75 -14.78 -2.23
C THR A 17 -10.14 -13.59 -1.35
N VAL A 18 -11.12 -13.78 -0.46
CA VAL A 18 -11.55 -12.76 0.49
C VAL A 18 -10.41 -12.42 1.45
N ALA A 19 -9.73 -13.45 1.98
CA ALA A 19 -8.61 -13.24 2.90
C ALA A 19 -7.48 -12.43 2.26
N ARG A 20 -7.13 -12.71 1.00
CA ARG A 20 -6.11 -11.95 0.27
C ARG A 20 -6.52 -10.50 0.07
N ARG A 21 -7.79 -10.27 -0.27
CA ARG A 21 -8.31 -8.91 -0.46
C ARG A 21 -8.26 -8.11 0.84
N LEU A 22 -8.68 -8.72 1.95
CA LEU A 22 -8.66 -8.06 3.26
C LEU A 22 -7.23 -7.75 3.70
N LEU A 23 -6.29 -8.65 3.42
CA LEU A 23 -4.89 -8.43 3.71
C LEU A 23 -4.34 -7.24 2.91
N LYS A 24 -4.67 -7.17 1.63
CA LYS A 24 -4.28 -6.04 0.77
C LYS A 24 -4.84 -4.72 1.32
N GLU A 25 -6.13 -4.68 1.65
CA GLU A 25 -6.79 -3.49 2.17
C GLU A 25 -6.14 -3.02 3.48
N LYS A 26 -5.79 -3.97 4.35
CA LYS A 26 -5.11 -3.68 5.61
C LYS A 26 -3.80 -2.92 5.38
N TYR A 27 -2.97 -3.42 4.46
CA TYR A 27 -1.65 -2.81 4.24
C TYR A 27 -1.72 -1.55 3.39
N LEU A 28 -2.66 -1.44 2.46
CA LEU A 28 -2.87 -0.19 1.73
C LEU A 28 -3.29 0.94 2.67
N ALA A 29 -4.12 0.64 3.67
CA ALA A 29 -4.49 1.63 4.68
C ALA A 29 -3.28 2.12 5.47
N LYS A 30 -2.32 1.25 5.75
CA LYS A 30 -1.11 1.58 6.49
C LYS A 30 -0.08 2.36 5.67
N MET A 31 -0.28 2.46 4.36
CA MET A 31 0.59 3.26 3.49
C MET A 31 0.34 4.76 3.63
N THR A 32 -0.78 5.16 4.21
CA THR A 32 -1.11 6.58 4.39
C THR A 32 -0.34 7.14 5.57
N PHE A 33 0.26 8.32 5.38
CA PHE A 33 1.02 9.02 6.42
C PHE A 33 0.84 10.53 6.29
N ALA A 34 1.09 11.24 7.39
CA ALA A 34 0.98 12.70 7.43
C ALA A 34 2.33 13.34 7.18
N TYR A 35 2.35 14.42 6.40
CA TYR A 35 3.55 15.21 6.15
C TYR A 35 3.14 16.66 5.90
N ARG A 36 3.70 17.59 6.71
CA ARG A 36 3.46 19.03 6.61
C ARG A 36 1.98 19.42 6.48
N GLY A 37 1.14 18.77 7.26
CA GLY A 37 -0.29 19.05 7.27
C GLY A 37 -1.09 18.37 6.16
N GLY A 38 -0.44 17.65 5.26
CA GLY A 38 -1.10 16.85 4.22
C GLY A 38 -1.08 15.38 4.55
N LEU A 39 -1.95 14.61 3.89
CA LEU A 39 -1.99 13.16 3.98
C LEU A 39 -1.58 12.57 2.63
N PHE A 40 -0.56 11.73 2.64
CA PHE A 40 -0.03 11.12 1.44
C PHE A 40 -0.10 9.60 1.54
N ARG A 41 -0.22 8.94 0.40
CA ARG A 41 -0.14 7.48 0.35
C ARG A 41 1.22 7.08 -0.22
N ALA A 42 2.02 6.38 0.59
CA ALA A 42 3.30 5.83 0.13
C ALA A 42 3.05 4.78 -0.95
N GLY A 43 3.83 4.81 -2.00
CA GLY A 43 3.72 3.85 -3.08
C GLY A 43 4.30 4.36 -4.38
N PRO A 44 4.21 3.56 -5.44
CA PRO A 44 4.81 3.90 -6.73
C PRO A 44 4.28 5.21 -7.34
N GLU A 45 3.00 5.54 -7.14
CA GLU A 45 2.42 6.76 -7.70
C GLU A 45 3.09 8.01 -7.13
N LEU A 46 3.19 8.09 -5.80
CA LEU A 46 3.83 9.23 -5.15
C LEU A 46 5.31 9.31 -5.52
N LEU A 47 6.01 8.17 -5.49
CA LEU A 47 7.42 8.13 -5.83
C LEU A 47 7.67 8.56 -7.28
N ALA A 48 6.79 8.18 -8.21
CA ALA A 48 6.89 8.61 -9.60
C ALA A 48 6.74 10.11 -9.74
N VAL A 49 5.77 10.71 -9.04
CA VAL A 49 5.61 12.17 -9.03
C VAL A 49 6.86 12.86 -8.50
N LEU A 50 7.41 12.37 -7.40
CA LEU A 50 8.58 12.96 -6.77
C LEU A 50 9.83 12.85 -7.63
N GLN A 51 9.90 11.90 -8.56
CA GLN A 51 11.00 11.77 -9.50
C GLN A 51 10.93 12.78 -10.65
N THR A 52 9.77 13.38 -10.87
CA THR A 52 9.59 14.36 -11.96
C THR A 52 9.86 15.79 -11.54
N VAL A 53 10.04 16.06 -10.25
CA VAL A 53 10.24 17.40 -9.72
C VAL A 53 11.72 17.63 -9.34
N PRO A 54 12.20 18.90 -9.32
CA PRO A 54 13.56 19.19 -8.89
C PRO A 54 13.78 18.82 -7.42
N VAL A 55 14.93 18.20 -7.13
CA VAL A 55 15.25 17.76 -5.75
C VAL A 55 15.79 18.87 -4.87
N ASN A 56 16.23 19.97 -5.45
CA ASN A 56 16.90 21.06 -4.73
C ASN A 56 15.95 22.17 -4.27
N ASP A 57 14.70 22.16 -4.73
CA ASP A 57 13.72 23.19 -4.43
C ASP A 57 12.47 22.58 -3.82
N GLU A 58 11.80 23.35 -2.96
CA GLU A 58 10.49 22.96 -2.50
C GLU A 58 9.49 23.11 -3.64
N VAL A 59 8.55 22.19 -3.71
CA VAL A 59 7.52 22.19 -4.75
C VAL A 59 6.15 22.00 -4.10
N VAL A 60 5.10 22.38 -4.83
CA VAL A 60 3.73 22.17 -4.37
C VAL A 60 3.14 20.98 -5.12
N ILE A 61 2.67 19.99 -4.37
CA ILE A 61 1.94 18.85 -4.93
C ILE A 61 0.63 18.68 -4.16
N VAL A 62 -0.31 17.95 -4.73
CA VAL A 62 -1.56 17.68 -4.03
C VAL A 62 -1.46 16.42 -3.19
N ASP A 63 -2.12 16.44 -2.03
CA ASP A 63 -2.21 15.27 -1.16
C ASP A 63 -3.37 14.36 -1.56
N LEU A 64 -3.69 13.36 -0.73
CA LEU A 64 -4.79 12.42 -1.02
C LEU A 64 -6.15 13.10 -1.12
N TYR A 65 -6.35 14.23 -0.47
CA TYR A 65 -7.61 14.94 -0.47
C TYR A 65 -7.60 16.15 -1.40
N GLU A 66 -6.63 16.18 -2.33
CA GLU A 66 -6.50 17.22 -3.32
C GLU A 66 -6.20 18.61 -2.73
N ASN A 67 -5.59 18.65 -1.57
CA ASN A 67 -5.09 19.89 -0.98
C ASN A 67 -3.67 20.16 -1.46
N PRO A 68 -3.36 21.39 -1.89
CA PRO A 68 -1.97 21.71 -2.28
C PRO A 68 -1.09 21.81 -1.03
N VAL A 69 0.04 21.13 -1.05
CA VAL A 69 0.99 21.07 0.06
C VAL A 69 2.38 21.37 -0.48
N LYS A 70 3.10 22.28 0.19
CA LYS A 70 4.47 22.58 -0.16
C LYS A 70 5.36 21.55 0.51
N VAL A 71 6.15 20.84 -0.27
CA VAL A 71 6.96 19.71 0.19
C VAL A 71 8.41 19.87 -0.20
N ASP A 72 9.29 19.26 0.60
CA ASP A 72 10.68 19.01 0.23
C ASP A 72 10.70 17.66 -0.49
N PRO A 73 10.95 17.62 -1.80
CA PRO A 73 10.82 16.36 -2.55
C PRO A 73 11.75 15.26 -2.06
N LEU A 74 12.98 15.58 -1.67
CA LEU A 74 13.92 14.57 -1.20
C LEU A 74 13.50 13.99 0.14
N GLU A 75 13.08 14.84 1.07
CA GLU A 75 12.61 14.42 2.37
C GLU A 75 11.36 13.55 2.24
N LEU A 76 10.38 14.00 1.44
CA LEU A 76 9.15 13.26 1.22
C LEU A 76 9.42 11.93 0.53
N GLN A 77 10.35 11.89 -0.42
CA GLN A 77 10.73 10.67 -1.11
C GLN A 77 11.28 9.63 -0.13
N HIS A 78 12.14 10.03 0.79
CA HIS A 78 12.69 9.13 1.80
C HIS A 78 11.60 8.61 2.73
N LEU A 79 10.73 9.49 3.23
CA LEU A 79 9.63 9.10 4.10
C LEU A 79 8.66 8.14 3.40
N ALA A 80 8.31 8.44 2.16
CA ALA A 80 7.40 7.61 1.38
C ALA A 80 8.01 6.24 1.08
N PHE A 81 9.28 6.21 0.67
CA PHE A 81 9.94 4.94 0.36
C PHE A 81 10.05 4.05 1.61
N ASP A 82 10.46 4.63 2.74
CA ASP A 82 10.60 3.89 3.99
C ASP A 82 9.27 3.32 4.45
N ARG A 83 8.20 4.12 4.40
CA ARG A 83 6.86 3.64 4.76
C ARG A 83 6.40 2.53 3.82
N TRP A 84 6.61 2.71 2.53
CA TRP A 84 6.21 1.73 1.53
C TRP A 84 6.91 0.39 1.76
N GLN A 85 8.24 0.41 1.90
CA GLN A 85 9.01 -0.82 2.12
C GLN A 85 8.67 -1.48 3.45
N GLU A 86 8.50 -0.71 4.51
CA GLU A 86 8.09 -1.25 5.81
C GLU A 86 6.78 -2.02 5.70
N GLN A 87 5.77 -1.42 5.08
CA GLN A 87 4.47 -2.06 4.95
C GLN A 87 4.46 -3.19 3.92
N MET A 88 5.22 -3.07 2.84
CA MET A 88 5.35 -4.17 1.87
C MET A 88 6.02 -5.39 2.49
N ASN A 89 7.05 -5.19 3.30
CA ASN A 89 7.73 -6.30 3.98
C ASN A 89 6.79 -6.99 4.96
N ALA A 90 6.03 -6.23 5.74
CA ALA A 90 5.06 -6.79 6.67
C ALA A 90 3.94 -7.54 5.94
N TRP A 91 3.46 -6.98 4.84
CA TRP A 91 2.45 -7.62 3.99
C TRP A 91 2.98 -8.94 3.44
N HIS A 92 4.20 -8.94 2.95
CA HIS A 92 4.81 -10.15 2.39
C HIS A 92 4.89 -11.28 3.45
N VAL A 93 5.27 -10.95 4.68
CA VAL A 93 5.32 -11.94 5.77
C VAL A 93 3.94 -12.54 6.02
N GLU A 94 2.91 -11.72 6.16
CA GLU A 94 1.55 -12.23 6.38
C GLU A 94 1.01 -13.02 5.17
N PHE A 95 1.34 -12.57 3.96
CA PHE A 95 0.96 -13.29 2.75
C PHE A 95 1.58 -14.69 2.72
N GLU A 96 2.86 -14.81 3.05
CA GLU A 96 3.54 -16.09 3.11
C GLU A 96 2.93 -17.01 4.16
N GLU A 97 2.63 -16.49 5.35
CA GLU A 97 1.96 -17.25 6.39
C GLU A 97 0.59 -17.75 5.94
N MET A 98 -0.18 -16.91 5.29
CA MET A 98 -1.50 -17.27 4.78
C MET A 98 -1.39 -18.35 3.70
N SER A 99 -0.39 -18.25 2.83
CA SER A 99 -0.16 -19.21 1.75
C SER A 99 0.25 -20.58 2.28
N THR A 100 0.99 -20.64 3.37
CA THR A 100 1.44 -21.92 3.96
C THR A 100 0.34 -22.63 4.76
N ARG A 101 -0.72 -21.93 5.11
CA ARG A 101 -1.85 -22.53 5.85
C ARG A 101 -2.91 -23.20 4.98
N ARG A 102 -2.69 -23.26 3.70
CA ARG A 102 -3.62 -23.90 2.78
C ARG A 102 -3.68 -25.41 2.96
#